data_70ad95619c31acafcc357d9750c41fcb
#
_entry.id   70ad95619c31acafcc357d9750c41fcb
#
_cell.length_a   1.000
_cell.length_b   1.000
_cell.length_c   1.000
_cell.angle_alpha   90.00
_cell.angle_beta   90.00
_cell.angle_gamma   90.00
#
_symmetry.space_group_name_H-M   'P 1'
#
loop_
_entity.id
_entity.type
_entity.pdbx_description
1 polymer ?
#
loop_
_entity_poly.entity_id
_entity_poly.type
_entity_poly.pdbx_seq_one_letter_code
_entity_poly.pdbx_strand_id
1 'polypeptide(L)'
;VIGSGASGCGAALGAREQGLRVLLMDKGKLESSGCIGGGNDHYMAVLDEEGVAHDAAEDLIKFYAKPLNGWTPAMLRNGWYAHMKPMLEKLEAAGVEFGRTPDGRYHRTQGFGQPGTWWVHIANGMTIKRVMARIVRESGVDVLDRVMAVKILTDGGKACGALGWNVSTGEFYIIRAKTVVSAQGRSATRGTDNSTHNPYNVWMYPYNTSAGVVLGYDAGAAVTELD
;
A
#
# COMPACT_ATOMS: atom_id res chain seq x y z
N VAL A 1 7.24 -0.06 -10.79
CA VAL A 1 6.16 -0.23 -9.82
C VAL A 1 4.87 0.29 -10.44
N ILE A 2 3.79 -0.48 -10.36
CA ILE A 2 2.48 -0.10 -10.89
C ILE A 2 1.52 0.14 -9.73
N GLY A 3 0.96 1.35 -9.65
CA GLY A 3 0.12 1.84 -8.56
C GLY A 3 0.92 2.61 -7.52
N SER A 4 0.52 3.84 -7.24
CA SER A 4 1.19 4.76 -6.31
C SER A 4 0.42 4.96 -5.00
N GLY A 5 -0.40 4.01 -4.60
CA GLY A 5 -0.95 3.95 -3.24
C GLY A 5 0.14 3.77 -2.18
N ALA A 6 -0.23 3.52 -0.93
CA ALA A 6 0.73 3.32 0.15
C ALA A 6 1.75 2.22 -0.17
N SER A 7 1.26 1.06 -0.65
CA SER A 7 2.12 -0.09 -1.00
C SER A 7 3.09 0.24 -2.13
N GLY A 8 2.64 0.94 -3.18
CA GLY A 8 3.50 1.31 -4.30
C GLY A 8 4.55 2.35 -3.94
N CYS A 9 4.19 3.34 -3.10
CA CYS A 9 5.16 4.28 -2.55
C CYS A 9 6.23 3.55 -1.72
N GLY A 10 5.81 2.65 -0.83
CA GLY A 10 6.73 1.84 -0.01
C GLY A 10 7.65 0.96 -0.86
N ALA A 11 7.11 0.26 -1.87
CA ALA A 11 7.90 -0.57 -2.77
C ALA A 11 8.92 0.26 -3.59
N ALA A 12 8.52 1.43 -4.07
CA ALA A 12 9.39 2.32 -4.82
C ALA A 12 10.55 2.85 -3.95
N LEU A 13 10.25 3.29 -2.72
CA LEU A 13 11.24 3.77 -1.78
C LEU A 13 12.21 2.66 -1.37
N GLY A 14 11.69 1.49 -0.98
CA GLY A 14 12.53 0.37 -0.59
C GLY A 14 13.46 -0.10 -1.73
N ALA A 15 13.00 -0.11 -2.97
CA ALA A 15 13.83 -0.42 -4.12
C ALA A 15 14.91 0.66 -4.36
N ARG A 16 14.56 1.94 -4.19
CA ARG A 16 15.55 3.05 -4.29
C ARG A 16 16.63 2.98 -3.22
N GLU A 17 16.27 2.62 -1.99
CA GLU A 17 17.20 2.43 -0.88
C GLU A 17 18.22 1.32 -1.16
N GLN A 18 17.86 0.35 -1.99
CA GLN A 18 18.79 -0.67 -2.49
C GLN A 18 19.59 -0.23 -3.72
N GLY A 19 19.56 1.05 -4.08
CA GLY A 19 20.30 1.60 -5.23
C GLY A 19 19.70 1.28 -6.60
N LEU A 20 18.49 0.74 -6.66
CA LEU A 20 17.85 0.40 -7.93
C LEU A 20 17.28 1.65 -8.62
N ARG A 21 17.29 1.66 -9.95
CA ARG A 21 16.54 2.64 -10.73
C ARG A 21 15.07 2.23 -10.78
N VAL A 22 14.20 3.11 -10.33
CA VAL A 22 12.78 2.83 -10.13
C VAL A 22 11.93 3.80 -10.94
N LEU A 23 10.95 3.25 -11.66
CA LEU A 23 9.86 4.00 -12.26
C LEU A 23 8.56 3.59 -11.56
N LEU A 24 7.81 4.56 -11.10
CA LEU A 24 6.49 4.42 -10.46
C LEU A 24 5.43 5.03 -11.38
N MET A 25 4.43 4.25 -11.76
CA MET A 25 3.33 4.72 -12.60
C MET A 25 1.98 4.53 -11.93
N ASP A 26 1.07 5.48 -12.16
CA ASP A 26 -0.30 5.41 -11.66
C ASP A 26 -1.28 6.10 -12.62
N LYS A 27 -2.50 5.57 -12.71
CA LYS A 27 -3.58 6.18 -13.49
C LYS A 27 -4.09 7.52 -12.91
N GLY A 28 -3.81 7.78 -11.64
CA GLY A 28 -4.06 9.05 -10.96
C GLY A 28 -2.76 9.86 -10.79
N LYS A 29 -2.80 10.82 -9.88
CA LYS A 29 -1.62 11.58 -9.45
C LYS A 29 -1.04 10.95 -8.19
N LEU A 30 0.28 10.93 -8.08
CA LEU A 30 0.99 10.41 -6.92
C LEU A 30 0.46 11.00 -5.60
N GLU A 31 0.15 12.30 -5.58
CA GLU A 31 -0.29 13.04 -4.38
C GLU A 31 -1.67 12.64 -3.85
N SER A 32 -2.48 11.96 -4.68
CA SER A 32 -3.88 11.65 -4.34
C SER A 32 -4.31 10.22 -4.67
N SER A 33 -3.37 9.38 -5.12
CA SER A 33 -3.67 7.99 -5.48
C SER A 33 -3.74 7.05 -4.29
N GLY A 34 -4.51 5.98 -4.44
CA GLY A 34 -4.70 4.93 -3.45
C GLY A 34 -5.75 5.26 -2.40
N CYS A 35 -6.07 4.28 -1.55
CA CYS A 35 -7.09 4.45 -0.50
C CYS A 35 -6.78 5.56 0.49
N ILE A 36 -5.50 5.86 0.72
CA ILE A 36 -5.06 6.95 1.59
C ILE A 36 -4.97 8.30 0.86
N GLY A 37 -5.40 8.38 -0.40
CA GLY A 37 -5.37 9.62 -1.20
C GLY A 37 -6.21 10.75 -0.61
N GLY A 38 -7.27 10.42 0.11
CA GLY A 38 -8.12 11.35 0.85
C GLY A 38 -7.72 11.55 2.31
N GLY A 39 -6.66 10.90 2.76
CA GLY A 39 -6.20 10.92 4.15
C GLY A 39 -6.32 9.55 4.82
N ASN A 40 -5.74 9.45 6.00
CA ASN A 40 -5.86 8.30 6.88
C ASN A 40 -5.63 8.74 8.33
N ASP A 41 -6.47 8.29 9.26
CA ASP A 41 -6.45 8.71 10.67
C ASP A 41 -5.61 7.79 11.58
N HIS A 42 -5.11 6.69 11.04
CA HIS A 42 -4.32 5.74 11.83
C HIS A 42 -3.27 5.02 10.99
N TYR A 43 -2.25 4.52 11.68
CA TYR A 43 -1.22 3.62 11.16
C TYR A 43 -1.19 2.37 12.04
N MET A 44 -1.30 1.19 11.44
CA MET A 44 -1.28 -0.04 12.22
C MET A 44 0.16 -0.44 12.55
N ALA A 45 0.48 -0.49 13.83
CA ALA A 45 1.77 -0.96 14.31
C ALA A 45 1.66 -1.63 15.68
N VAL A 46 2.33 -2.78 15.81
CA VAL A 46 2.69 -3.38 17.07
C VAL A 46 4.08 -2.84 17.42
N LEU A 47 4.22 -2.17 18.55
CA LEU A 47 5.44 -1.42 18.90
C LEU A 47 6.28 -2.10 20.00
N ASP A 48 5.78 -3.18 20.58
CA ASP A 48 6.39 -3.91 21.71
C ASP A 48 6.69 -2.98 22.91
N GLU A 49 5.71 -2.16 23.29
CA GLU A 49 5.85 -1.26 24.44
C GLU A 49 5.54 -2.00 25.74
N GLU A 50 6.46 -1.90 26.72
CA GLU A 50 6.31 -2.49 28.02
C GLU A 50 5.03 -2.00 28.74
N GLY A 51 4.33 -2.94 29.36
CA GLY A 51 3.07 -2.65 30.10
C GLY A 51 1.85 -2.48 29.21
N VAL A 52 1.96 -2.67 27.90
CA VAL A 52 0.83 -2.64 26.97
C VAL A 52 0.42 -4.07 26.63
N ALA A 53 -0.78 -4.47 27.05
CA ALA A 53 -1.30 -5.80 26.78
C ALA A 53 -1.41 -6.06 25.27
N HIS A 54 -1.03 -7.25 24.84
CA HIS A 54 -1.05 -7.67 23.43
C HIS A 54 -0.24 -6.77 22.48
N ASP A 55 0.77 -6.08 22.98
CA ASP A 55 1.67 -5.28 22.16
C ASP A 55 2.98 -6.03 21.93
N ALA A 56 2.88 -7.17 21.27
CA ALA A 56 4.00 -8.02 20.94
C ALA A 56 3.86 -8.64 19.54
N ALA A 57 4.98 -8.91 18.88
CA ALA A 57 5.02 -9.58 17.59
C ALA A 57 4.23 -10.89 17.57
N GLU A 58 4.29 -11.66 18.67
CA GLU A 58 3.60 -12.95 18.78
C GLU A 58 2.08 -12.80 18.74
N ASP A 59 1.53 -11.74 19.28
CA ASP A 59 0.08 -11.48 19.24
C ASP A 59 -0.38 -11.12 17.82
N LEU A 60 0.41 -10.31 17.10
CA LEU A 60 0.19 -10.05 15.69
C LEU A 60 0.17 -11.35 14.87
N ILE A 61 1.19 -12.20 15.08
CA ILE A 61 1.34 -13.45 14.34
C ILE A 61 0.18 -14.40 14.64
N LYS A 62 -0.18 -14.59 15.91
CA LYS A 62 -1.32 -15.42 16.31
C LYS A 62 -2.64 -14.91 15.72
N PHE A 63 -2.82 -13.60 15.66
CA PHE A 63 -4.05 -13.01 15.15
C PHE A 63 -4.21 -13.17 13.63
N TYR A 64 -3.13 -12.96 12.87
CA TYR A 64 -3.19 -12.93 11.40
C TYR A 64 -2.79 -14.25 10.72
N ALA A 65 -1.96 -15.09 11.32
CA ALA A 65 -1.55 -16.38 10.75
C ALA A 65 -2.66 -17.46 10.90
N LYS A 66 -3.88 -17.12 10.53
CA LYS A 66 -4.99 -18.09 10.51
C LYS A 66 -4.97 -18.84 9.18
N PRO A 67 -5.41 -20.14 9.17
CA PRO A 67 -5.33 -20.99 7.97
C PRO A 67 -5.98 -20.39 6.70
N LEU A 68 -7.03 -19.60 6.86
CA LEU A 68 -7.77 -19.01 5.74
C LEU A 68 -7.23 -17.66 5.26
N ASN A 69 -6.23 -17.09 5.94
CA ASN A 69 -5.75 -15.74 5.60
C ASN A 69 -4.56 -15.73 4.63
N GLY A 70 -4.05 -16.90 4.21
CA GLY A 70 -2.90 -16.98 3.31
C GLY A 70 -1.57 -16.43 3.89
N TRP A 71 -1.58 -15.91 5.12
CA TRP A 71 -0.41 -15.31 5.76
C TRP A 71 0.36 -16.37 6.56
N THR A 72 1.64 -16.51 6.26
CA THR A 72 2.53 -17.36 7.06
C THR A 72 3.15 -16.56 8.21
N PRO A 73 3.52 -17.23 9.33
CA PRO A 73 4.26 -16.57 10.41
C PRO A 73 5.54 -15.88 9.93
N ALA A 74 6.25 -16.45 8.97
CA ALA A 74 7.46 -15.87 8.40
C ALA A 74 7.17 -14.58 7.62
N MET A 75 6.10 -14.54 6.81
CA MET A 75 5.67 -13.32 6.10
C MET A 75 5.29 -12.22 7.07
N LEU A 76 4.53 -12.55 8.12
CA LEU A 76 4.12 -11.58 9.13
C LEU A 76 5.32 -11.03 9.90
N ARG A 77 6.24 -11.90 10.34
CA ARG A 77 7.41 -11.50 11.12
C ARG A 77 8.40 -10.68 10.29
N ASN A 78 8.80 -11.17 9.14
CA ASN A 78 9.90 -10.62 8.36
C ASN A 78 9.44 -9.56 7.35
N GLY A 79 8.24 -9.71 6.79
CA GLY A 79 7.72 -8.82 5.76
C GLY A 79 6.88 -7.66 6.31
N TRP A 80 6.26 -7.84 7.46
CA TRP A 80 5.35 -6.82 8.00
C TRP A 80 5.82 -6.26 9.34
N TYR A 81 5.83 -7.08 10.40
CA TYR A 81 6.19 -6.62 11.74
C TYR A 81 7.56 -5.92 11.77
N ALA A 82 8.58 -6.53 11.18
CA ALA A 82 9.95 -5.97 11.18
C ALA A 82 10.05 -4.55 10.59
N HIS A 83 9.07 -4.14 9.78
CA HIS A 83 9.08 -2.84 9.10
C HIS A 83 8.06 -1.84 9.67
N MET A 84 7.22 -2.23 10.63
CA MET A 84 6.18 -1.36 11.17
C MET A 84 6.75 -0.12 11.85
N LYS A 85 7.61 -0.31 12.85
CA LYS A 85 8.23 0.77 13.60
C LYS A 85 9.18 1.60 12.74
N PRO A 86 10.12 1.01 11.98
CA PRO A 86 11.00 1.79 11.10
C PRO A 86 10.24 2.65 10.09
N MET A 87 9.13 2.17 9.53
CA MET A 87 8.33 2.96 8.61
C MET A 87 7.56 4.07 9.31
N LEU A 88 7.04 3.83 10.53
CA LEU A 88 6.39 4.84 11.35
C LEU A 88 7.36 5.99 11.66
N GLU A 89 8.57 5.68 12.12
CA GLU A 89 9.62 6.66 12.42
C GLU A 89 10.04 7.45 11.17
N LYS A 90 10.12 6.80 10.02
CA LYS A 90 10.41 7.45 8.73
C LYS A 90 9.30 8.44 8.32
N LEU A 91 8.04 8.06 8.50
CA LEU A 91 6.89 8.92 8.21
C LEU A 91 6.83 10.12 9.19
N GLU A 92 7.12 9.89 10.48
CA GLU A 92 7.19 10.94 11.50
C GLU A 92 8.31 11.94 11.18
N ALA A 93 9.50 11.46 10.88
CA ALA A 93 10.63 12.30 10.46
C ALA A 93 10.33 13.11 9.18
N ALA A 94 9.45 12.61 8.34
CA ALA A 94 9.00 13.30 7.13
C ALA A 94 7.82 14.26 7.38
N GLY A 95 7.33 14.40 8.60
CA GLY A 95 6.28 15.35 8.98
C GLY A 95 4.86 14.79 9.06
N VAL A 96 4.72 13.45 9.16
CA VAL A 96 3.45 12.86 9.61
C VAL A 96 3.37 13.02 11.12
N GLU A 97 2.32 13.65 11.61
CA GLU A 97 2.11 13.89 13.04
C GLU A 97 1.34 12.73 13.66
N PHE A 98 2.04 11.89 14.42
CA PHE A 98 1.39 10.84 15.21
C PHE A 98 0.95 11.39 16.57
N GLY A 99 -0.27 11.05 16.96
CA GLY A 99 -0.83 11.44 18.26
C GLY A 99 -0.01 10.89 19.41
N ARG A 100 0.13 11.68 20.47
CA ARG A 100 0.84 11.31 21.69
C ARG A 100 -0.07 11.39 22.91
N THR A 101 0.17 10.52 23.86
CA THR A 101 -0.43 10.57 25.20
C THR A 101 0.36 11.55 26.09
N PRO A 102 -0.18 12.00 27.24
CA PRO A 102 0.53 12.93 28.13
C PRO A 102 1.89 12.43 28.63
N ASP A 103 2.10 11.13 28.70
CA ASP A 103 3.37 10.50 29.07
C ASP A 103 4.33 10.28 27.86
N GLY A 104 3.97 10.83 26.69
CA GLY A 104 4.82 10.84 25.50
C GLY A 104 4.75 9.59 24.61
N ARG A 105 4.01 8.54 25.02
CA ARG A 105 3.79 7.35 24.18
C ARG A 105 2.88 7.65 23.01
N TYR A 106 2.89 6.80 22.00
CA TYR A 106 1.96 6.93 20.89
C TYR A 106 0.51 6.74 21.36
N HIS A 107 -0.38 7.64 20.94
CA HIS A 107 -1.81 7.48 21.15
C HIS A 107 -2.32 6.37 20.22
N ARG A 108 -2.87 5.31 20.81
CA ARG A 108 -3.27 4.10 20.10
C ARG A 108 -4.67 3.67 20.49
N THR A 109 -5.39 3.08 19.55
CA THR A 109 -6.72 2.51 19.76
C THR A 109 -6.79 1.09 19.22
N GLN A 110 -7.78 0.34 19.70
CA GLN A 110 -8.11 -0.99 19.19
C GLN A 110 -8.99 -0.85 17.96
N GLY A 111 -8.76 -1.66 16.95
CA GLY A 111 -9.58 -1.72 15.74
C GLY A 111 -9.88 -3.16 15.30
N PHE A 112 -11.01 -3.36 14.67
CA PHE A 112 -11.43 -4.59 13.97
C PHE A 112 -11.21 -5.91 14.73
N GLY A 113 -11.51 -5.92 16.04
CA GLY A 113 -11.36 -7.12 16.86
C GLY A 113 -9.93 -7.58 17.09
N GLN A 114 -8.94 -6.73 16.84
CA GLN A 114 -7.53 -6.97 17.16
C GLN A 114 -7.37 -7.13 18.67
N PRO A 115 -6.43 -7.98 19.14
CA PRO A 115 -6.26 -8.21 20.57
C PRO A 115 -5.63 -7.02 21.31
N GLY A 116 -4.90 -6.15 20.61
CA GLY A 116 -4.21 -4.99 21.19
C GLY A 116 -4.60 -3.66 20.56
N THR A 117 -4.10 -2.58 21.12
CA THR A 117 -4.28 -1.21 20.64
C THR A 117 -3.25 -0.87 19.56
N TRP A 118 -3.38 -1.49 18.40
CA TRP A 118 -2.36 -1.39 17.34
C TRP A 118 -2.56 -0.24 16.35
N TRP A 119 -3.65 0.50 16.47
CA TRP A 119 -3.91 1.65 15.61
C TRP A 119 -3.32 2.91 16.21
N VAL A 120 -2.14 3.28 15.74
CA VAL A 120 -1.47 4.53 16.09
C VAL A 120 -2.18 5.69 15.40
N HIS A 121 -2.70 6.63 16.16
CA HIS A 121 -3.45 7.78 15.66
C HIS A 121 -2.55 8.73 14.86
N ILE A 122 -3.05 9.23 13.73
CA ILE A 122 -2.40 10.24 12.89
C ILE A 122 -3.17 11.55 13.04
N ALA A 123 -2.57 12.55 13.69
CA ALA A 123 -3.23 13.81 14.00
C ALA A 123 -3.48 14.66 12.74
N ASN A 124 -2.55 14.66 11.80
CA ASN A 124 -2.70 15.36 10.50
C ASN A 124 -2.98 14.40 9.33
N GLY A 125 -3.79 13.38 9.54
CA GLY A 125 -4.03 12.27 8.63
C GLY A 125 -4.41 12.66 7.20
N MET A 126 -5.03 13.83 7.01
CA MET A 126 -5.36 14.37 5.68
C MET A 126 -4.12 14.68 4.83
N THR A 127 -2.94 14.82 5.42
CA THR A 127 -1.70 15.16 4.74
C THR A 127 -0.80 13.98 4.44
N ILE A 128 -1.04 12.80 5.03
CA ILE A 128 -0.15 11.63 4.95
C ILE A 128 0.24 11.29 3.50
N LYS A 129 -0.72 11.30 2.59
CA LYS A 129 -0.45 10.96 1.19
C LYS A 129 0.47 11.97 0.51
N ARG A 130 0.31 13.25 0.82
CA ARG A 130 1.16 14.33 0.30
C ARG A 130 2.58 14.23 0.85
N VAL A 131 2.73 13.89 2.13
CA VAL A 131 4.04 13.63 2.73
C VAL A 131 4.73 12.45 2.04
N MET A 132 4.03 11.33 1.87
CA MET A 132 4.56 10.17 1.15
C MET A 132 4.96 10.50 -0.29
N ALA A 133 4.13 11.27 -1.00
CA ALA A 133 4.42 11.69 -2.37
C ALA A 133 5.68 12.55 -2.44
N ARG A 134 5.86 13.47 -1.50
CA ARG A 134 7.07 14.28 -1.40
C ARG A 134 8.31 13.43 -1.21
N ILE A 135 8.28 12.49 -0.26
CA ILE A 135 9.41 11.56 -0.03
C ILE A 135 9.76 10.79 -1.31
N VAL A 136 8.76 10.29 -2.03
CA VAL A 136 8.96 9.55 -3.28
C VAL A 136 9.61 10.44 -4.34
N ARG A 137 9.14 11.68 -4.52
CA ARG A 137 9.73 12.59 -5.52
C ARG A 137 11.17 12.99 -5.16
N GLU A 138 11.45 13.22 -3.88
CA GLU A 138 12.78 13.57 -3.38
C GLU A 138 13.76 12.39 -3.42
N SER A 139 13.30 11.15 -3.44
CA SER A 139 14.14 9.95 -3.45
C SER A 139 14.80 9.64 -4.81
N GLY A 140 14.45 10.36 -5.89
CA GLY A 140 14.93 10.08 -7.24
C GLY A 140 14.22 8.90 -7.93
N VAL A 141 12.99 8.59 -7.50
CA VAL A 141 12.08 7.72 -8.25
C VAL A 141 11.51 8.48 -9.44
N ASP A 142 11.60 7.90 -10.64
CA ASP A 142 10.90 8.43 -11.82
C ASP A 142 9.40 8.18 -11.66
N VAL A 143 8.57 9.22 -11.82
CA VAL A 143 7.12 9.14 -11.63
C VAL A 143 6.38 9.45 -12.92
N LEU A 144 5.49 8.55 -13.34
CA LEU A 144 4.53 8.75 -14.41
C LEU A 144 3.12 8.87 -13.81
N ASP A 145 2.68 10.09 -13.61
CA ASP A 145 1.31 10.40 -13.22
C ASP A 145 0.35 10.23 -14.41
N ARG A 146 -0.89 9.80 -14.12
CA ARG A 146 -1.97 9.61 -15.10
C ARG A 146 -1.66 8.57 -16.17
N VAL A 147 -0.75 7.65 -15.92
CA VAL A 147 -0.43 6.55 -16.81
C VAL A 147 -1.00 5.25 -16.25
N MET A 148 -2.05 4.78 -16.88
CA MET A 148 -2.73 3.53 -16.53
C MET A 148 -1.98 2.36 -17.14
N ALA A 149 -1.56 1.40 -16.32
CA ALA A 149 -1.04 0.14 -16.83
C ALA A 149 -2.17 -0.66 -17.50
N VAL A 150 -1.92 -1.13 -18.71
CA VAL A 150 -2.89 -1.90 -19.49
C VAL A 150 -2.42 -3.32 -19.78
N LYS A 151 -1.11 -3.59 -19.62
CA LYS A 151 -0.55 -4.94 -19.76
C LYS A 151 0.79 -5.03 -19.02
N ILE A 152 1.05 -6.16 -18.39
CA ILE A 152 2.40 -6.57 -17.99
C ILE A 152 3.02 -7.33 -19.16
N LEU A 153 4.18 -6.89 -19.62
CA LEU A 153 4.91 -7.53 -20.70
C LEU A 153 5.70 -8.71 -20.15
N THR A 154 5.66 -9.82 -20.87
CA THR A 154 6.38 -11.05 -20.51
C THR A 154 7.21 -11.53 -21.69
N ASP A 155 8.36 -12.14 -21.39
CA ASP A 155 9.22 -12.83 -22.32
C ASP A 155 9.74 -14.12 -21.66
N GLY A 156 9.55 -15.26 -22.31
CA GLY A 156 9.91 -16.56 -21.77
C GLY A 156 9.28 -16.86 -20.39
N GLY A 157 8.04 -16.40 -20.13
CA GLY A 157 7.33 -16.57 -18.85
C GLY A 157 7.83 -15.66 -17.73
N LYS A 158 8.67 -14.66 -18.01
CA LYS A 158 9.16 -13.68 -17.04
C LYS A 158 8.65 -12.28 -17.37
N ALA A 159 8.23 -11.52 -16.36
CA ALA A 159 7.86 -10.12 -16.54
C ALA A 159 9.10 -9.32 -17.00
N CYS A 160 8.96 -8.57 -18.09
CA CYS A 160 10.03 -7.76 -18.70
C CYS A 160 9.64 -6.28 -18.87
N GLY A 161 8.46 -5.88 -18.40
CA GLY A 161 8.00 -4.50 -18.48
C GLY A 161 6.50 -4.36 -18.38
N ALA A 162 6.00 -3.22 -18.81
CA ALA A 162 4.57 -2.91 -18.84
C ALA A 162 4.22 -2.01 -20.06
N LEU A 163 2.99 -2.10 -20.52
CA LEU A 163 2.37 -1.08 -21.36
C LEU A 163 1.58 -0.12 -20.48
N GLY A 164 1.71 1.15 -20.73
CA GLY A 164 0.96 2.21 -20.08
C GLY A 164 0.25 3.10 -21.07
N TRP A 165 -0.86 3.68 -20.65
CA TRP A 165 -1.61 4.66 -21.40
C TRP A 165 -1.87 5.88 -20.53
N ASN A 166 -1.45 7.06 -21.00
CA ASN A 166 -1.78 8.30 -20.33
C ASN A 166 -3.27 8.63 -20.55
N VAL A 167 -4.03 8.62 -19.47
CA VAL A 167 -5.49 8.81 -19.51
C VAL A 167 -5.92 10.22 -19.85
N SER A 168 -4.99 11.18 -19.87
CA SER A 168 -5.26 12.58 -20.21
C SER A 168 -4.81 12.95 -21.62
N THR A 169 -3.68 12.41 -22.09
CA THR A 169 -3.10 12.78 -23.40
C THR A 169 -3.31 11.73 -24.48
N GLY A 170 -3.64 10.49 -24.10
CA GLY A 170 -3.76 9.36 -25.01
C GLY A 170 -2.43 8.74 -25.43
N GLU A 171 -1.30 9.22 -24.89
CA GLU A 171 0.01 8.67 -25.22
C GLU A 171 0.20 7.25 -24.68
N PHE A 172 0.81 6.37 -25.49
CA PHE A 172 1.22 5.03 -25.08
C PHE A 172 2.67 5.00 -24.64
N TYR A 173 2.91 4.23 -23.59
CA TYR A 173 4.23 4.01 -23.01
C TYR A 173 4.58 2.52 -23.06
N ILE A 174 5.74 2.21 -23.65
CA ILE A 174 6.36 0.90 -23.56
C ILE A 174 7.48 1.00 -22.54
N ILE A 175 7.27 0.42 -21.37
CA ILE A 175 8.21 0.47 -20.25
C ILE A 175 8.93 -0.86 -20.18
N ARG A 176 10.26 -0.83 -20.31
CA ARG A 176 11.12 -2.01 -20.13
C ARG A 176 11.67 -2.03 -18.71
N ALA A 177 11.54 -3.16 -18.04
CA ALA A 177 12.02 -3.34 -16.67
C ALA A 177 12.45 -4.78 -16.42
N LYS A 178 13.46 -4.97 -15.58
CA LYS A 178 13.91 -6.31 -15.16
C LYS A 178 12.91 -6.97 -14.21
N THR A 179 12.13 -6.18 -13.49
CA THR A 179 11.15 -6.62 -12.49
C THR A 179 9.95 -5.68 -12.51
N VAL A 180 8.76 -6.23 -12.33
CA VAL A 180 7.51 -5.48 -12.21
C VAL A 180 6.92 -5.77 -10.84
N VAL A 181 6.62 -4.72 -10.08
CA VAL A 181 5.89 -4.80 -8.82
C VAL A 181 4.48 -4.27 -9.05
N SER A 182 3.46 -5.13 -8.88
CA SER A 182 2.06 -4.73 -8.94
C SER A 182 1.58 -4.32 -7.56
N ALA A 183 1.26 -3.04 -7.39
CA ALA A 183 0.79 -2.44 -6.14
C ALA A 183 -0.54 -1.69 -6.35
N GLN A 184 -1.40 -2.20 -7.21
CA GLN A 184 -2.60 -1.54 -7.71
C GLN A 184 -3.80 -1.63 -6.76
N GLY A 185 -3.60 -2.18 -5.56
CA GLY A 185 -4.65 -2.37 -4.57
C GLY A 185 -5.61 -3.50 -4.93
N ARG A 186 -6.52 -3.77 -4.01
CA ARG A 186 -7.56 -4.78 -4.20
C ARG A 186 -8.84 -4.15 -4.74
N SER A 187 -9.71 -4.97 -5.32
CA SER A 187 -11.09 -4.57 -5.59
C SER A 187 -11.81 -4.38 -4.25
N ALA A 188 -12.09 -3.18 -3.92
CA ALA A 188 -12.84 -2.92 -2.69
C ALA A 188 -14.32 -2.63 -2.97
N THR A 189 -14.75 -2.68 -4.22
CA THR A 189 -15.93 -1.90 -4.53
C THR A 189 -16.76 -2.37 -5.69
N ARG A 190 -16.19 -3.01 -6.68
CA ARG A 190 -16.97 -3.50 -7.81
C ARG A 190 -17.12 -5.01 -7.71
N GLY A 191 -18.35 -5.42 -7.52
CA GLY A 191 -18.73 -6.79 -7.23
C GLY A 191 -19.42 -6.93 -5.87
N THR A 192 -19.35 -5.90 -5.02
CA THR A 192 -20.15 -5.85 -3.79
C THR A 192 -21.34 -4.96 -4.01
N ASP A 193 -22.52 -5.54 -4.05
CA ASP A 193 -23.76 -4.79 -4.03
C ASP A 193 -23.94 -4.12 -2.66
N ASN A 194 -24.54 -2.96 -2.63
CA ASN A 194 -24.87 -2.25 -1.40
C ASN A 194 -26.32 -1.80 -1.41
N SER A 195 -26.87 -1.57 -0.23
CA SER A 195 -28.29 -1.23 -0.04
C SER A 195 -28.75 0.03 -0.76
N THR A 196 -27.82 0.89 -1.20
CA THR A 196 -28.15 2.11 -1.95
C THR A 196 -28.14 1.91 -3.45
N HIS A 197 -27.69 0.75 -3.95
CA HIS A 197 -27.46 0.46 -5.37
C HIS A 197 -26.59 1.48 -6.11
N ASN A 198 -25.88 2.34 -5.36
CA ASN A 198 -24.93 3.29 -5.92
C ASN A 198 -23.53 2.65 -5.97
N PRO A 199 -22.96 2.38 -7.17
CA PRO A 199 -21.68 1.69 -7.31
C PRO A 199 -20.50 2.50 -6.74
N TYR A 200 -20.71 3.75 -6.37
CA TYR A 200 -19.69 4.62 -5.76
C TYR A 200 -19.88 4.76 -4.24
N ASN A 201 -20.95 4.23 -3.67
CA ASN A 201 -21.15 4.24 -2.22
C ASN A 201 -20.48 3.02 -1.59
N VAL A 202 -19.18 3.11 -1.44
CA VAL A 202 -18.32 2.00 -1.04
C VAL A 202 -17.34 2.47 0.01
N TRP A 203 -16.90 1.56 0.85
CA TRP A 203 -15.94 1.83 1.93
C TRP A 203 -14.60 2.37 1.41
N MET A 204 -14.08 1.78 0.33
CA MET A 204 -12.75 2.07 -0.18
C MET A 204 -12.83 2.96 -1.43
N TYR A 205 -11.68 3.36 -1.95
CA TYR A 205 -11.57 4.18 -3.14
C TYR A 205 -12.27 3.52 -4.35
N PRO A 206 -13.32 4.15 -4.93
CA PRO A 206 -14.21 3.50 -5.90
C PRO A 206 -13.55 3.17 -7.24
N TYR A 207 -12.38 3.73 -7.52
CA TYR A 207 -11.63 3.47 -8.75
C TYR A 207 -10.59 2.34 -8.63
N ASN A 208 -10.55 1.63 -7.50
CA ASN A 208 -9.83 0.38 -7.38
C ASN A 208 -10.67 -0.74 -8.03
N THR A 209 -10.28 -1.15 -9.22
CA THR A 209 -11.08 -2.01 -10.11
C THR A 209 -10.53 -3.42 -10.25
N SER A 210 -9.68 -3.90 -9.35
CA SER A 210 -8.96 -5.17 -9.45
C SER A 210 -8.04 -5.33 -10.68
N ALA A 211 -7.73 -4.25 -11.38
CA ALA A 211 -6.89 -4.32 -12.57
C ALA A 211 -5.54 -5.01 -12.32
N GLY A 212 -4.97 -4.87 -11.11
CA GLY A 212 -3.73 -5.54 -10.72
C GLY A 212 -3.83 -7.06 -10.71
N VAL A 213 -4.97 -7.60 -10.28
CA VAL A 213 -5.25 -9.04 -10.30
C VAL A 213 -5.33 -9.55 -11.73
N VAL A 214 -6.11 -8.87 -12.58
CA VAL A 214 -6.27 -9.24 -13.99
C VAL A 214 -4.92 -9.19 -14.73
N LEU A 215 -4.18 -8.09 -14.60
CA LEU A 215 -2.88 -7.94 -15.26
C LEU A 215 -1.85 -8.97 -14.75
N GLY A 216 -1.90 -9.32 -13.47
CA GLY A 216 -1.06 -10.36 -12.89
C GLY A 216 -1.41 -11.74 -13.44
N TYR A 217 -2.70 -12.08 -13.45
CA TYR A 217 -3.19 -13.35 -13.99
C TYR A 217 -2.82 -13.52 -15.49
N ASP A 218 -3.06 -12.50 -16.30
CA ASP A 218 -2.71 -12.49 -17.72
C ASP A 218 -1.20 -12.64 -17.95
N ALA A 219 -0.39 -12.18 -17.02
CA ALA A 219 1.06 -12.35 -17.04
C ALA A 219 1.54 -13.72 -16.49
N GLY A 220 0.63 -14.59 -16.06
CA GLY A 220 0.93 -15.93 -15.54
C GLY A 220 1.21 -15.98 -14.03
N ALA A 221 0.88 -14.95 -13.27
CA ALA A 221 0.99 -14.98 -11.81
C ALA A 221 -0.09 -15.87 -11.18
N ALA A 222 0.27 -16.58 -10.11
CA ALA A 222 -0.70 -17.25 -9.26
C ALA A 222 -1.53 -16.22 -8.51
N VAL A 223 -2.84 -16.45 -8.43
CA VAL A 223 -3.80 -15.57 -7.75
C VAL A 223 -4.49 -16.34 -6.65
N THR A 224 -4.68 -15.71 -5.50
CA THR A 224 -5.35 -16.26 -4.33
C THR A 224 -6.40 -15.27 -3.80
N GLU A 225 -7.31 -15.74 -2.95
CA GLU A 225 -8.30 -14.92 -2.25
C GLU A 225 -9.18 -14.10 -3.24
N LEU A 226 -9.80 -14.78 -4.19
CA LEU A 226 -10.71 -14.16 -5.17
C LEU A 226 -12.20 -14.21 -4.76
N ASP A 227 -12.53 -14.87 -3.68
CA ASP A 227 -13.85 -15.04 -3.09
C ASP A 227 -14.30 -13.86 -2.21
#